data_4d121ebf9b1185c80695a5bba60a85cb
#
_entry.id   4d121ebf9b1185c80695a5bba60a85cb
#
_cell.length_a   1.000
_cell.length_b   1.000
_cell.length_c   1.000
_cell.angle_alpha   90.00
_cell.angle_beta   90.00
_cell.angle_gamma   90.00
#
_symmetry.space_group_name_H-M   'P 1'
#
loop_
_entity.id
_entity.type
_entity.pdbx_description
1 polymer ?
#
loop_
_entity_poly.entity_id
_entity_poly.type
_entity_poly.pdbx_seq_one_letter_code
_entity_poly.pdbx_strand_id
1 'polypeptide(L)'
;MRKAKSFSGLVLLTAVLGHFCTNVTAAENLPVPPFQIAGSNHVIVGVAWQETEIAKMLPPGIKPVPGTTGAINIYQASKGFGISPYQSVYFFVDIEGYDSADGSKGRWMLQGVYGPEEKVSAALREFYAFPVRNGSSRVETRGQTKRSTGILNGEPFVTVDIKPSNEPCQGVAGTLNYPAMHPRTGQIIVNQIPYAGDMCKAEPIAVKITAPAGDAFAALQPAKVLWAAEFKNGSFAFTQPQIVP
;
A
#
# COMPACT_ATOMS: atom_id res chain seq x y z
N MET A 1 -81.24 -21.77 -28.30
CA MET A 1 -80.37 -20.94 -29.19
C MET A 1 -79.63 -19.91 -28.39
N ARG A 2 -78.36 -20.10 -28.08
CA ARG A 2 -77.47 -19.08 -27.53
C ARG A 2 -76.12 -19.24 -28.22
N LYS A 3 -75.69 -18.19 -28.92
CA LYS A 3 -74.45 -18.12 -29.70
C LYS A 3 -73.24 -17.92 -28.76
N ALA A 4 -72.24 -18.77 -28.93
CA ALA A 4 -70.92 -18.58 -28.31
C ALA A 4 -70.09 -17.55 -29.11
N LYS A 5 -69.54 -16.61 -28.45
CA LYS A 5 -68.53 -15.63 -28.99
C LYS A 5 -67.15 -16.13 -28.62
N SER A 6 -66.37 -16.43 -29.65
CA SER A 6 -64.93 -16.70 -29.54
C SER A 6 -64.17 -15.39 -29.33
N PHE A 7 -63.31 -15.35 -28.29
CA PHE A 7 -62.37 -14.27 -28.07
C PHE A 7 -60.97 -14.82 -28.32
N SER A 8 -60.36 -14.42 -29.45
CA SER A 8 -58.94 -14.67 -29.73
C SER A 8 -58.11 -13.62 -29.04
N GLY A 9 -57.40 -14.01 -27.97
CA GLY A 9 -56.42 -13.18 -27.31
C GLY A 9 -55.07 -13.35 -27.98
N LEU A 10 -54.57 -12.29 -28.60
CA LEU A 10 -53.22 -12.18 -29.16
C LEU A 10 -52.25 -11.86 -28.01
N VAL A 11 -51.40 -12.81 -27.62
CA VAL A 11 -50.34 -12.60 -26.63
C VAL A 11 -49.13 -12.03 -27.38
N LEU A 12 -48.84 -10.74 -27.19
CA LEU A 12 -47.60 -10.10 -27.64
C LEU A 12 -46.49 -10.46 -26.66
N LEU A 13 -45.55 -11.31 -27.10
CA LEU A 13 -44.32 -11.62 -26.40
C LEU A 13 -43.31 -10.52 -26.67
N THR A 14 -43.16 -9.56 -25.77
CA THR A 14 -42.07 -8.55 -25.80
C THR A 14 -40.80 -9.17 -25.29
N ALA A 15 -39.88 -9.51 -26.21
CA ALA A 15 -38.51 -9.91 -25.87
C ALA A 15 -37.75 -8.69 -25.36
N VAL A 16 -37.51 -8.63 -24.05
CA VAL A 16 -36.58 -7.67 -23.44
C VAL A 16 -35.15 -8.18 -23.69
N LEU A 17 -34.49 -7.64 -24.71
CA LEU A 17 -33.04 -7.78 -24.90
C LEU A 17 -32.35 -6.98 -23.82
N GLY A 18 -32.02 -7.63 -22.72
CA GLY A 18 -31.13 -7.06 -21.70
C GLY A 18 -29.74 -6.88 -22.30
N HIS A 19 -29.36 -5.62 -22.51
CA HIS A 19 -27.97 -5.26 -22.80
C HIS A 19 -27.14 -5.53 -21.56
N PHE A 20 -26.48 -6.67 -21.49
CA PHE A 20 -25.37 -6.89 -20.59
C PHE A 20 -24.20 -6.04 -21.10
N CYS A 21 -24.12 -4.78 -20.67
CA CYS A 21 -22.88 -4.02 -20.74
C CYS A 21 -21.89 -4.70 -19.78
N THR A 22 -21.08 -5.59 -20.30
CA THR A 22 -19.88 -6.08 -19.61
C THR A 22 -18.93 -4.88 -19.50
N ASN A 23 -18.82 -4.34 -18.27
CA ASN A 23 -17.76 -3.39 -17.92
C ASN A 23 -16.41 -4.14 -17.94
N VAL A 24 -15.86 -4.37 -19.14
CA VAL A 24 -14.49 -4.82 -19.36
C VAL A 24 -13.72 -3.62 -19.85
N THR A 25 -13.25 -2.75 -18.96
CA THR A 25 -12.46 -1.59 -19.43
C THR A 25 -11.49 -0.99 -18.41
N ALA A 26 -11.08 -1.70 -17.37
CA ALA A 26 -10.05 -1.14 -16.48
C ALA A 26 -8.67 -1.82 -16.59
N ALA A 27 -8.57 -3.05 -17.08
CA ALA A 27 -7.30 -3.78 -17.12
C ALA A 27 -6.43 -3.50 -18.37
N GLU A 28 -7.01 -3.01 -19.46
CA GLU A 28 -6.30 -2.89 -20.75
C GLU A 28 -5.24 -1.78 -20.83
N ASN A 29 -5.11 -0.89 -19.83
CA ASN A 29 -4.18 0.24 -19.85
C ASN A 29 -3.37 0.42 -18.56
N LEU A 30 -3.22 -0.61 -17.74
CA LEU A 30 -2.36 -0.52 -16.56
C LEU A 30 -0.88 -0.61 -16.96
N PRO A 31 0.01 0.17 -16.31
CA PRO A 31 1.43 -0.03 -16.44
C PRO A 31 1.82 -1.45 -16.02
N VAL A 32 2.67 -2.10 -16.82
CA VAL A 32 3.09 -3.50 -16.62
C VAL A 32 4.48 -3.54 -15.98
N PRO A 33 4.70 -4.40 -14.95
CA PRO A 33 6.01 -4.54 -14.31
C PRO A 33 7.10 -5.07 -15.29
N PRO A 34 8.39 -4.85 -14.95
CA PRO A 34 8.90 -4.28 -13.69
C PRO A 34 8.80 -2.76 -13.64
N PHE A 35 8.67 -2.21 -12.43
CA PHE A 35 8.70 -0.76 -12.20
C PHE A 35 9.98 -0.35 -11.51
N GLN A 36 10.58 0.75 -11.95
CA GLN A 36 11.73 1.34 -11.29
C GLN A 36 11.42 2.76 -10.84
N ILE A 37 11.85 3.09 -9.64
CA ILE A 37 11.63 4.38 -8.99
C ILE A 37 12.99 4.98 -8.65
N ALA A 38 13.13 6.27 -8.87
CA ALA A 38 14.33 7.02 -8.50
C ALA A 38 13.98 8.40 -7.93
N GLY A 39 14.90 8.96 -7.17
CA GLY A 39 14.75 10.26 -6.52
C GLY A 39 13.60 10.25 -5.52
N SER A 40 13.45 9.19 -4.76
CA SER A 40 12.46 9.10 -3.69
C SER A 40 13.01 9.64 -2.38
N ASN A 41 12.14 10.34 -1.63
CA ASN A 41 12.45 10.85 -0.30
C ASN A 41 11.38 10.37 0.67
N HIS A 42 11.80 9.67 1.72
CA HIS A 42 10.94 9.01 2.67
C HIS A 42 11.09 9.59 4.06
N VAL A 43 9.99 9.62 4.81
CA VAL A 43 9.96 9.69 6.26
C VAL A 43 9.45 8.36 6.77
N ILE A 44 10.26 7.67 7.56
CA ILE A 44 9.97 6.34 8.08
C ILE A 44 9.92 6.43 9.60
N VAL A 45 8.85 5.93 10.20
CA VAL A 45 8.72 5.85 11.66
C VAL A 45 8.47 4.40 12.04
N GLY A 46 9.45 3.83 12.74
CA GLY A 46 9.36 2.49 13.32
C GLY A 46 8.43 2.48 14.52
N VAL A 47 7.58 1.49 14.56
CA VAL A 47 6.55 1.34 15.60
C VAL A 47 6.46 -0.12 16.07
N ALA A 48 5.97 -0.30 17.30
CA ALA A 48 5.33 -1.54 17.72
C ALA A 48 3.81 -1.36 17.56
N TRP A 49 3.17 -2.28 16.89
CA TRP A 49 1.72 -2.27 16.69
C TRP A 49 0.97 -2.93 17.86
N GLN A 50 -0.35 -2.70 17.93
CA GLN A 50 -1.23 -3.47 18.80
C GLN A 50 -1.34 -4.91 18.27
N GLU A 51 -0.78 -5.89 18.99
CA GLU A 51 -0.69 -7.29 18.57
C GLU A 51 -2.04 -7.87 18.18
N THR A 52 -3.07 -7.62 19.00
CA THR A 52 -4.43 -8.12 18.77
C THR A 52 -5.06 -7.59 17.49
N GLU A 53 -4.74 -6.35 17.09
CA GLU A 53 -5.26 -5.77 15.86
C GLU A 53 -4.51 -6.29 14.64
N ILE A 54 -3.19 -6.44 14.74
CA ILE A 54 -2.39 -7.02 13.65
C ILE A 54 -2.77 -8.48 13.41
N ALA A 55 -2.98 -9.27 14.46
CA ALA A 55 -3.39 -10.67 14.32
C ALA A 55 -4.70 -10.86 13.52
N LYS A 56 -5.61 -9.88 13.56
CA LYS A 56 -6.84 -9.89 12.75
C LYS A 56 -6.61 -9.56 11.27
N MET A 57 -5.51 -8.89 10.96
CA MET A 57 -5.19 -8.43 9.60
C MET A 57 -4.29 -9.38 8.84
N LEU A 58 -3.57 -10.25 9.54
CA LEU A 58 -2.69 -11.22 8.93
C LEU A 58 -3.46 -12.47 8.49
N PRO A 59 -3.16 -13.02 7.31
CA PRO A 59 -3.78 -14.28 6.88
C PRO A 59 -3.27 -15.45 7.74
N PRO A 60 -4.02 -16.57 7.78
CA PRO A 60 -3.59 -17.77 8.47
C PRO A 60 -2.18 -18.21 8.06
N GLY A 61 -1.34 -18.55 9.03
CA GLY A 61 0.04 -18.99 8.81
C GLY A 61 1.09 -17.88 8.78
N ILE A 62 0.71 -16.61 8.57
CA ILE A 62 1.63 -15.47 8.66
C ILE A 62 1.68 -14.99 10.12
N LYS A 63 2.90 -14.90 10.66
CA LYS A 63 3.12 -14.48 12.06
C LYS A 63 3.97 -13.21 12.10
N PRO A 64 3.61 -12.22 12.92
CA PRO A 64 4.47 -11.07 13.15
C PRO A 64 5.72 -11.52 13.94
N VAL A 65 6.82 -10.80 13.79
CA VAL A 65 7.98 -11.00 14.67
C VAL A 65 7.63 -10.66 16.13
N PRO A 66 8.35 -11.20 17.12
CA PRO A 66 8.16 -10.83 18.53
C PRO A 66 8.20 -9.32 18.75
N GLY A 67 7.23 -8.80 19.49
CA GLY A 67 7.05 -7.36 19.70
C GLY A 67 6.28 -6.65 18.59
N THR A 68 5.81 -7.37 17.58
CA THR A 68 4.92 -6.87 16.49
C THR A 68 5.42 -5.56 15.89
N THR A 69 6.74 -5.51 15.59
CA THR A 69 7.36 -4.32 15.02
C THR A 69 6.98 -4.12 13.57
N GLY A 70 7.16 -2.91 13.09
CA GLY A 70 6.93 -2.52 11.71
C GLY A 70 7.15 -1.02 11.54
N ALA A 71 6.58 -0.42 10.53
CA ALA A 71 6.70 1.02 10.37
C ALA A 71 5.54 1.64 9.55
N ILE A 72 5.49 2.96 9.64
CA ILE A 72 4.76 3.87 8.76
C ILE A 72 5.81 4.50 7.85
N ASN A 73 5.63 4.37 6.54
CA ASN A 73 6.51 4.97 5.55
C ASN A 73 5.71 5.94 4.68
N ILE A 74 6.11 7.21 4.68
CA ILE A 74 5.51 8.28 3.88
C ILE A 74 6.57 8.79 2.93
N TYR A 75 6.32 8.77 1.62
CA TYR A 75 7.32 9.19 0.66
C TYR A 75 6.76 9.80 -0.61
N GLN A 76 7.65 10.46 -1.33
CA GLN A 76 7.42 11.04 -2.64
C GLN A 76 8.50 10.55 -3.59
N ALA A 77 8.11 10.05 -4.73
CA ALA A 77 8.98 9.61 -5.82
C ALA A 77 8.93 10.63 -6.96
N SER A 78 10.07 11.17 -7.34
CA SER A 78 10.15 12.20 -8.38
C SER A 78 10.29 11.63 -9.79
N LYS A 79 10.72 10.38 -9.93
CA LYS A 79 10.90 9.69 -11.21
C LYS A 79 10.38 8.26 -11.13
N GLY A 80 9.63 7.85 -12.17
CA GLY A 80 9.17 6.49 -12.37
C GLY A 80 9.51 6.01 -13.79
N PHE A 81 9.87 4.74 -13.91
CA PHE A 81 10.10 4.05 -15.18
C PHE A 81 9.18 2.83 -15.23
N GLY A 82 8.37 2.74 -16.25
CA GLY A 82 7.29 1.77 -16.33
C GLY A 82 6.05 2.11 -15.50
N ILE A 83 6.12 3.16 -14.68
CA ILE A 83 5.05 3.69 -13.84
C ILE A 83 5.25 5.19 -13.66
N SER A 84 4.17 5.97 -13.50
CA SER A 84 4.27 7.43 -13.24
C SER A 84 4.94 7.71 -11.89
N PRO A 85 5.62 8.87 -11.71
CA PRO A 85 6.00 9.38 -10.40
C PRO A 85 4.80 9.44 -9.47
N TYR A 86 5.00 9.14 -8.18
CA TYR A 86 3.88 9.06 -7.26
C TYR A 86 4.26 9.43 -5.82
N GLN A 87 3.24 9.57 -5.01
CA GLN A 87 3.31 9.79 -3.57
C GLN A 87 2.71 8.59 -2.86
N SER A 88 3.21 8.27 -1.68
CA SER A 88 2.76 7.09 -0.97
C SER A 88 2.77 7.27 0.54
N VAL A 89 1.86 6.56 1.15
CA VAL A 89 1.87 6.20 2.58
C VAL A 89 1.55 4.73 2.68
N TYR A 90 2.37 3.97 3.37
CA TYR A 90 2.01 2.59 3.68
C TYR A 90 2.47 2.16 5.06
N PHE A 91 1.72 1.25 5.63
CA PHE A 91 1.92 0.66 6.93
C PHE A 91 2.24 -0.81 6.75
N PHE A 92 3.27 -1.27 7.43
CA PHE A 92 3.66 -2.66 7.37
C PHE A 92 4.02 -3.20 8.76
N VAL A 93 3.96 -4.50 8.90
CA VAL A 93 4.46 -5.25 10.03
C VAL A 93 5.58 -6.18 9.58
N ASP A 94 6.63 -6.30 10.39
CA ASP A 94 7.69 -7.28 10.18
C ASP A 94 7.16 -8.67 10.51
N ILE A 95 7.44 -9.67 9.67
CA ILE A 95 6.93 -11.03 9.78
C ILE A 95 8.05 -12.06 9.79
N GLU A 96 7.76 -13.24 10.35
CA GLU A 96 8.67 -14.38 10.36
C GLU A 96 8.67 -15.14 9.02
N GLY A 97 9.80 -15.79 8.70
CA GLY A 97 9.88 -16.78 7.62
C GLY A 97 10.06 -16.23 6.21
N TYR A 98 10.15 -14.91 6.06
CA TYR A 98 10.30 -14.26 4.75
C TYR A 98 11.48 -13.28 4.69
N ASP A 99 12.50 -13.53 5.50
CA ASP A 99 13.67 -12.64 5.59
C ASP A 99 14.38 -12.57 4.22
N SER A 100 14.92 -11.40 3.90
CA SER A 100 15.75 -11.20 2.73
C SER A 100 17.14 -11.82 2.95
N ALA A 101 17.89 -12.03 1.88
CA ALA A 101 19.23 -12.61 1.95
C ALA A 101 20.23 -11.77 2.78
N ASP A 102 19.99 -10.46 2.91
CA ASP A 102 20.77 -9.54 3.73
C ASP A 102 20.35 -9.53 5.22
N GLY A 103 19.40 -10.37 5.62
CA GLY A 103 18.86 -10.49 6.98
C GLY A 103 17.74 -9.49 7.31
N SER A 104 17.35 -8.63 6.38
CA SER A 104 16.17 -7.77 6.55
C SER A 104 14.92 -8.61 6.71
N LYS A 105 14.09 -8.29 7.70
CA LYS A 105 12.85 -9.02 7.98
C LYS A 105 11.88 -8.92 6.81
N GLY A 106 11.15 -10.01 6.56
CA GLY A 106 10.00 -9.99 5.67
C GLY A 106 8.96 -8.99 6.19
N ARG A 107 8.25 -8.32 5.29
CA ARG A 107 7.30 -7.25 5.63
C ARG A 107 5.93 -7.53 5.03
N TRP A 108 4.91 -7.57 5.86
CA TRP A 108 3.55 -7.65 5.39
C TRP A 108 2.94 -6.25 5.31
N MET A 109 2.55 -5.82 4.10
CA MET A 109 1.87 -4.54 3.95
C MET A 109 0.45 -4.66 4.52
N LEU A 110 0.13 -3.85 5.54
CA LEU A 110 -1.17 -3.85 6.20
C LEU A 110 -2.18 -3.02 5.41
N GLN A 111 -1.81 -1.81 5.03
CA GLN A 111 -2.59 -0.88 4.23
C GLN A 111 -1.67 0.14 3.57
N GLY A 112 -2.10 0.71 2.44
CA GLY A 112 -1.38 1.82 1.82
C GLY A 112 -2.25 2.71 0.95
N VAL A 113 -1.72 3.89 0.64
CA VAL A 113 -2.22 4.78 -0.41
C VAL A 113 -1.09 5.13 -1.36
N TYR A 114 -1.38 5.11 -2.66
CA TYR A 114 -0.46 5.41 -3.74
C TYR A 114 -1.18 6.25 -4.79
N GLY A 115 -0.59 7.35 -5.23
CA GLY A 115 -1.23 8.23 -6.20
C GLY A 115 -0.45 9.52 -6.44
N PRO A 116 -1.09 10.58 -6.93
CA PRO A 116 -2.54 10.75 -7.08
C PRO A 116 -3.18 10.00 -8.26
N GLU A 117 -2.40 9.49 -9.22
CA GLU A 117 -2.94 8.77 -10.37
C GLU A 117 -3.47 7.38 -9.96
N GLU A 118 -4.75 7.09 -10.21
CA GLU A 118 -5.39 5.79 -9.90
C GLU A 118 -4.66 4.61 -10.55
N LYS A 119 -4.05 4.80 -11.73
CA LYS A 119 -3.29 3.74 -12.43
C LYS A 119 -2.14 3.18 -11.59
N VAL A 120 -1.52 4.00 -10.73
CA VAL A 120 -0.43 3.55 -9.85
C VAL A 120 -0.96 2.57 -8.81
N SER A 121 -1.98 2.96 -8.05
CA SER A 121 -2.57 2.07 -7.04
C SER A 121 -3.21 0.82 -7.67
N ALA A 122 -3.85 0.97 -8.83
CA ALA A 122 -4.44 -0.15 -9.56
C ALA A 122 -3.39 -1.17 -10.02
N ALA A 123 -2.25 -0.70 -10.56
CA ALA A 123 -1.15 -1.58 -10.96
C ALA A 123 -0.54 -2.34 -9.77
N LEU A 124 -0.36 -1.66 -8.63
CA LEU A 124 0.17 -2.30 -7.44
C LEU A 124 -0.80 -3.34 -6.84
N ARG A 125 -2.10 -3.10 -6.91
CA ARG A 125 -3.11 -4.11 -6.53
C ARG A 125 -3.09 -5.31 -7.47
N GLU A 126 -3.10 -5.08 -8.77
CA GLU A 126 -3.20 -6.14 -9.78
C GLU A 126 -1.95 -7.02 -9.81
N PHE A 127 -0.76 -6.43 -9.86
CA PHE A 127 0.47 -7.19 -10.08
C PHE A 127 1.18 -7.63 -8.81
N TYR A 128 1.02 -6.89 -7.70
CA TYR A 128 1.77 -7.15 -6.46
C TYR A 128 0.86 -7.56 -5.29
N ALA A 129 -0.44 -7.59 -5.50
CA ALA A 129 -1.45 -7.91 -4.47
C ALA A 129 -1.35 -7.03 -3.22
N PHE A 130 -0.86 -5.80 -3.35
CA PHE A 130 -0.76 -4.89 -2.23
C PHE A 130 -2.14 -4.30 -1.87
N PRO A 131 -2.49 -4.23 -0.58
CA PRO A 131 -3.74 -3.66 -0.10
C PRO A 131 -3.68 -2.12 -0.14
N VAL A 132 -3.68 -1.55 -1.34
CA VAL A 132 -3.49 -0.11 -1.53
C VAL A 132 -4.69 0.55 -2.19
N ARG A 133 -4.92 1.81 -1.82
CA ARG A 133 -5.97 2.69 -2.36
C ARG A 133 -5.34 3.89 -3.05
N ASN A 134 -6.10 4.58 -3.88
CA ASN A 134 -5.65 5.86 -4.41
C ASN A 134 -5.67 6.94 -3.32
N GLY A 135 -4.64 7.78 -3.31
CA GLY A 135 -4.48 8.88 -2.39
C GLY A 135 -3.16 9.60 -2.63
N SER A 136 -2.73 10.40 -1.67
CA SER A 136 -1.50 11.17 -1.82
C SER A 136 -0.78 11.36 -0.49
N SER A 137 0.40 11.96 -0.54
CA SER A 137 1.11 12.41 0.64
C SER A 137 1.75 13.79 0.40
N ARG A 138 2.07 14.48 1.47
CA ARG A 138 2.88 15.69 1.43
C ARG A 138 3.90 15.69 2.55
N VAL A 139 5.03 16.33 2.30
CA VAL A 139 6.09 16.55 3.27
C VAL A 139 6.39 18.04 3.35
N GLU A 140 6.34 18.61 4.54
CA GLU A 140 6.56 20.01 4.80
C GLU A 140 7.69 20.16 5.82
N THR A 141 8.63 21.08 5.54
CA THR A 141 9.65 21.47 6.53
C THR A 141 9.12 22.63 7.36
N ARG A 142 9.18 22.52 8.68
CA ARG A 142 8.71 23.51 9.65
C ARG A 142 9.84 23.83 10.64
N GLY A 143 10.68 24.79 10.31
CA GLY A 143 11.88 25.07 11.08
C GLY A 143 12.82 23.87 11.09
N GLN A 144 13.08 23.31 12.28
CA GLN A 144 13.93 22.11 12.44
C GLN A 144 13.18 20.78 12.36
N THR A 145 11.88 20.82 12.09
CA THR A 145 11.05 19.61 12.03
C THR A 145 10.51 19.37 10.63
N LYS A 146 10.15 18.13 10.34
CA LYS A 146 9.40 17.77 9.15
C LYS A 146 8.08 17.15 9.53
N ARG A 147 7.04 17.62 8.89
CA ARG A 147 5.70 17.04 8.95
C ARG A 147 5.39 16.31 7.66
N SER A 148 5.05 15.04 7.78
CA SER A 148 4.56 14.22 6.67
C SER A 148 3.10 13.88 6.91
N THR A 149 2.28 14.04 5.88
CA THR A 149 0.82 13.84 5.97
C THR A 149 0.38 12.89 4.87
N GLY A 150 -0.33 11.84 5.23
CA GLY A 150 -1.05 10.99 4.30
C GLY A 150 -2.47 11.52 4.07
N ILE A 151 -2.92 11.53 2.82
CA ILE A 151 -4.18 12.09 2.38
C ILE A 151 -4.98 11.00 1.65
N LEU A 152 -6.19 10.77 2.12
CA LEU A 152 -7.14 9.83 1.53
C LEU A 152 -8.47 10.55 1.32
N ASN A 153 -9.04 10.46 0.12
CA ASN A 153 -10.28 11.16 -0.24
C ASN A 153 -10.23 12.69 0.01
N GLY A 154 -9.04 13.29 -0.16
CA GLY A 154 -8.82 14.72 0.09
C GLY A 154 -8.55 15.09 1.55
N GLU A 155 -8.74 14.19 2.50
CA GLU A 155 -8.61 14.44 3.93
C GLU A 155 -7.34 13.80 4.52
N PRO A 156 -6.66 14.48 5.47
CA PRO A 156 -5.58 13.90 6.24
C PRO A 156 -6.05 12.71 7.07
N PHE A 157 -5.40 11.54 6.93
CA PHE A 157 -5.70 10.36 7.75
C PHE A 157 -4.53 9.93 8.64
N VAL A 158 -3.31 10.36 8.32
CA VAL A 158 -2.14 10.16 9.16
C VAL A 158 -1.22 11.38 9.08
N THR A 159 -0.64 11.75 10.20
CA THR A 159 0.39 12.79 10.30
C THR A 159 1.56 12.26 11.12
N VAL A 160 2.75 12.46 10.62
CA VAL A 160 4.02 12.09 11.26
C VAL A 160 4.89 13.34 11.37
N ASP A 161 5.32 13.68 12.57
CA ASP A 161 6.29 14.74 12.83
C ASP A 161 7.62 14.12 13.29
N ILE A 162 8.72 14.52 12.64
CA ILE A 162 10.07 14.10 12.99
C ILE A 162 11.00 15.32 13.12
N LYS A 163 12.09 15.14 13.85
CA LYS A 163 13.23 16.07 13.86
C LYS A 163 14.43 15.38 13.23
N PRO A 164 14.83 15.77 12.00
CA PRO A 164 16.03 15.26 11.37
C PRO A 164 17.26 15.49 12.24
N SER A 165 18.18 14.52 12.30
CA SER A 165 19.47 14.68 12.93
C SER A 165 20.41 15.49 12.03
N ASN A 166 21.39 16.15 12.64
CA ASN A 166 22.50 16.78 11.94
C ASN A 166 23.65 15.80 11.64
N GLU A 167 23.53 14.53 12.06
CA GLU A 167 24.53 13.50 11.74
C GLU A 167 24.56 13.22 10.23
N PRO A 168 25.73 12.86 9.69
CA PRO A 168 25.83 12.44 8.30
C PRO A 168 24.92 11.24 8.01
N CYS A 169 24.26 11.26 6.85
CA CYS A 169 23.53 10.11 6.36
C CYS A 169 24.49 9.00 5.95
N GLN A 170 24.04 7.76 6.01
CA GLN A 170 24.78 6.58 5.60
C GLN A 170 24.20 6.01 4.32
N GLY A 171 25.03 5.74 3.32
CA GLY A 171 24.61 4.99 2.13
C GLY A 171 24.18 3.57 2.52
N VAL A 172 23.02 3.17 2.08
CA VAL A 172 22.45 1.84 2.32
C VAL A 172 21.94 1.24 1.02
N ALA A 173 22.05 -0.08 0.90
CA ALA A 173 21.44 -0.85 -0.18
C ALA A 173 21.05 -2.23 0.35
N GLY A 174 20.05 -2.83 -0.25
CA GLY A 174 19.58 -4.14 0.15
C GLY A 174 18.36 -4.59 -0.68
N THR A 175 17.69 -5.62 -0.19
CA THR A 175 16.44 -6.10 -0.77
C THR A 175 15.42 -6.28 0.33
N LEU A 176 14.21 -5.81 0.12
CA LEU A 176 13.07 -6.03 1.01
C LEU A 176 12.15 -7.08 0.40
N ASN A 177 11.74 -8.05 1.20
CA ASN A 177 10.72 -9.01 0.82
C ASN A 177 9.36 -8.56 1.36
N TYR A 178 8.39 -8.39 0.45
CA TYR A 178 6.99 -8.11 0.76
C TYR A 178 6.11 -9.26 0.30
N PRO A 179 5.91 -10.30 1.13
CA PRO A 179 4.91 -11.33 0.83
C PRO A 179 3.52 -10.70 0.78
N ALA A 180 2.70 -11.22 -0.12
CA ALA A 180 1.31 -10.84 -0.26
C ALA A 180 0.48 -12.06 -0.68
N MET A 181 -0.81 -12.06 -0.38
CA MET A 181 -1.71 -13.12 -0.81
C MET A 181 -2.30 -12.77 -2.17
N HIS A 182 -2.03 -13.59 -3.17
CA HIS A 182 -2.58 -13.38 -4.51
C HIS A 182 -4.11 -13.53 -4.48
N PRO A 183 -4.88 -12.50 -4.87
CA PRO A 183 -6.32 -12.44 -4.62
C PRO A 183 -7.13 -13.51 -5.36
N ARG A 184 -6.63 -14.01 -6.50
CA ARG A 184 -7.33 -15.03 -7.31
C ARG A 184 -6.97 -16.46 -6.94
N THR A 185 -5.75 -16.71 -6.46
CA THR A 185 -5.27 -18.09 -6.19
C THR A 185 -5.15 -18.40 -4.71
N GLY A 186 -5.13 -17.39 -3.84
CA GLY A 186 -4.87 -17.55 -2.41
C GLY A 186 -3.42 -17.95 -2.07
N GLN A 187 -2.54 -18.06 -3.07
CA GLN A 187 -1.12 -18.39 -2.87
C GLN A 187 -0.35 -17.17 -2.36
N ILE A 188 0.69 -17.43 -1.58
CA ILE A 188 1.63 -16.38 -1.21
C ILE A 188 2.59 -16.13 -2.37
N ILE A 189 2.67 -14.86 -2.79
CA ILE A 189 3.68 -14.34 -3.70
C ILE A 189 4.66 -13.49 -2.89
N VAL A 190 5.92 -13.48 -3.26
CA VAL A 190 6.94 -12.62 -2.65
C VAL A 190 7.36 -11.55 -3.65
N ASN A 191 7.12 -10.31 -3.25
CA ASN A 191 7.54 -9.13 -3.99
C ASN A 191 8.92 -8.70 -3.47
N GLN A 192 9.95 -8.91 -4.26
CA GLN A 192 11.30 -8.46 -3.92
C GLN A 192 11.50 -7.02 -4.39
N ILE A 193 11.96 -6.17 -3.48
CA ILE A 193 12.16 -4.74 -3.73
C ILE A 193 13.62 -4.39 -3.40
N PRO A 194 14.54 -4.53 -4.37
CA PRO A 194 15.90 -4.02 -4.22
C PRO A 194 15.86 -2.50 -4.10
N TYR A 195 16.70 -1.96 -3.22
CA TYR A 195 16.77 -0.53 -2.96
C TYR A 195 18.19 -0.06 -2.71
N ALA A 196 18.45 1.23 -2.95
CA ALA A 196 19.65 1.94 -2.56
C ALA A 196 19.32 3.42 -2.30
N GLY A 197 20.05 4.05 -1.38
CA GLY A 197 19.89 5.45 -1.05
C GLY A 197 20.63 5.85 0.23
N ASP A 198 20.29 6.98 0.81
CA ASP A 198 20.93 7.55 1.99
C ASP A 198 19.99 7.48 3.19
N MET A 199 20.34 6.70 4.21
CA MET A 199 19.62 6.62 5.47
C MET A 199 20.13 7.66 6.45
N CYS A 200 19.27 8.54 6.91
CA CYS A 200 19.58 9.63 7.83
C CYS A 200 18.78 9.43 9.11
N LYS A 201 19.44 9.55 10.26
CA LYS A 201 18.76 9.46 11.57
C LYS A 201 17.79 10.62 11.76
N ALA A 202 16.70 10.35 12.45
CA ALA A 202 15.75 11.35 12.92
C ALA A 202 15.19 10.93 14.29
N GLU A 203 14.66 11.90 15.01
CA GLU A 203 13.92 11.70 16.25
C GLU A 203 12.41 11.75 15.95
N PRO A 204 11.61 10.76 16.36
CA PRO A 204 10.16 10.83 16.25
C PRO A 204 9.61 11.83 17.27
N ILE A 205 8.74 12.74 16.80
CA ILE A 205 8.07 13.72 17.68
C ILE A 205 6.62 13.28 17.94
N ALA A 206 5.88 12.98 16.87
CA ALA A 206 4.48 12.59 16.97
C ALA A 206 4.06 11.71 15.80
N VAL A 207 3.15 10.79 16.09
CA VAL A 207 2.39 10.04 15.10
C VAL A 207 0.92 10.16 15.46
N LYS A 208 0.10 10.60 14.52
CA LYS A 208 -1.35 10.74 14.71
C LYS A 208 -2.08 10.11 13.53
N ILE A 209 -2.93 9.14 13.81
CA ILE A 209 -3.83 8.50 12.83
C ILE A 209 -5.24 8.95 13.13
N THR A 210 -5.89 9.56 12.13
CA THR A 210 -7.22 10.18 12.25
C THR A 210 -8.23 9.58 11.27
N ALA A 211 -7.95 8.37 10.77
CA ALA A 211 -8.88 7.69 9.87
C ALA A 211 -10.26 7.51 10.54
N PRO A 212 -11.36 7.62 9.78
CA PRO A 212 -12.70 7.43 10.30
C PRO A 212 -12.89 6.04 10.91
N ALA A 213 -13.77 5.94 11.93
CA ALA A 213 -14.14 4.66 12.51
C ALA A 213 -14.67 3.71 11.42
N GLY A 214 -14.19 2.44 11.43
CA GLY A 214 -14.50 1.44 10.41
C GLY A 214 -13.60 1.45 9.19
N ASP A 215 -12.76 2.47 9.01
CA ASP A 215 -11.68 2.42 8.02
C ASP A 215 -10.54 1.53 8.53
N ALA A 216 -9.93 0.74 7.64
CA ALA A 216 -8.84 -0.17 8.01
C ALA A 216 -7.63 0.54 8.64
N PHE A 217 -7.36 1.80 8.28
CA PHE A 217 -6.32 2.60 8.93
C PHE A 217 -6.64 2.97 10.38
N ALA A 218 -7.91 3.04 10.78
CA ALA A 218 -8.30 3.40 12.15
C ALA A 218 -7.82 2.36 13.18
N ALA A 219 -7.73 1.09 12.79
CA ALA A 219 -7.23 0.00 13.63
C ALA A 219 -5.71 0.00 13.77
N LEU A 220 -4.98 0.73 12.91
CA LEU A 220 -3.52 0.76 12.87
C LEU A 220 -2.92 1.81 13.82
N GLN A 221 -3.36 1.80 15.08
CA GLN A 221 -2.79 2.67 16.11
C GLN A 221 -1.51 2.06 16.66
N PRO A 222 -0.35 2.76 16.64
CA PRO A 222 0.86 2.28 17.27
C PRO A 222 0.67 2.08 18.79
N ALA A 223 1.11 0.93 19.32
CA ALA A 223 1.25 0.74 20.77
C ALA A 223 2.44 1.57 21.30
N LYS A 224 3.48 1.70 20.47
CA LYS A 224 4.68 2.47 20.80
C LYS A 224 5.36 2.96 19.53
N VAL A 225 5.87 4.20 19.56
CA VAL A 225 6.81 4.72 18.55
C VAL A 225 8.23 4.39 19.00
N LEU A 226 9.04 3.80 18.12
CA LEU A 226 10.34 3.24 18.47
C LEU A 226 11.51 4.10 17.97
N TRP A 227 11.46 4.54 16.70
CA TRP A 227 12.50 5.31 16.05
C TRP A 227 11.95 6.06 14.85
N ALA A 228 12.74 6.98 14.30
CA ALA A 228 12.45 7.60 13.01
C ALA A 228 13.72 7.71 12.16
N ALA A 229 13.53 7.80 10.85
CA ALA A 229 14.59 8.04 9.88
C ALA A 229 14.05 8.78 8.65
N GLU A 230 14.94 9.41 7.92
CA GLU A 230 14.72 9.80 6.53
C GLU A 230 15.50 8.84 5.63
N PHE A 231 14.90 8.45 4.51
CA PHE A 231 15.63 7.79 3.42
C PHE A 231 15.57 8.72 2.22
N LYS A 232 16.74 9.21 1.80
CA LYS A 232 16.89 10.25 0.78
C LYS A 232 17.54 9.70 -0.48
N ASN A 233 17.32 10.37 -1.60
CA ASN A 233 17.89 9.99 -2.90
C ASN A 233 17.63 8.53 -3.25
N GLY A 234 16.54 7.99 -2.72
CA GLY A 234 16.22 6.58 -2.83
C GLY A 234 15.93 6.18 -4.26
N SER A 235 16.43 5.01 -4.63
CA SER A 235 16.00 4.26 -5.81
C SER A 235 15.60 2.86 -5.39
N PHE A 236 14.57 2.32 -6.02
CA PHE A 236 14.11 0.95 -5.77
C PHE A 236 13.33 0.42 -6.98
N ALA A 237 13.19 -0.89 -7.05
CA ALA A 237 12.44 -1.52 -8.11
C ALA A 237 11.40 -2.50 -7.54
N PHE A 238 10.23 -2.50 -8.13
CA PHE A 238 9.27 -3.58 -8.00
C PHE A 238 9.60 -4.63 -9.05
N THR A 239 10.22 -5.71 -8.64
CA THR A 239 10.55 -6.83 -9.53
C THR A 239 9.28 -7.65 -9.83
N GLN A 240 9.38 -8.59 -10.73
CA GLN A 240 8.27 -9.51 -10.97
C GLN A 240 8.05 -10.39 -9.73
N PRO A 241 6.80 -10.51 -9.23
CA PRO A 241 6.50 -11.34 -8.07
C PRO A 241 6.87 -12.80 -8.27
N GLN A 242 7.34 -13.45 -7.21
CA GLN A 242 7.71 -14.86 -7.22
C GLN A 242 6.67 -15.67 -6.42
N ILE A 243 6.19 -16.76 -6.97
CA ILE A 243 5.34 -17.70 -6.24
C ILE A 243 6.26 -18.52 -5.31
N VAL A 244 5.91 -18.55 -4.03
CA VAL A 244 6.57 -19.42 -3.05
C VAL A 244 5.85 -20.76 -3.07
N PRO A 245 6.58 -21.87 -3.26
CA PRO A 245 6.00 -23.21 -3.27
C PRO A 245 5.37 -23.62 -1.93
#